data_372a7e1305ff22688e75cb7a5fa62924
#
_entry.id   372a7e1305ff22688e75cb7a5fa62924
#
_cell.length_a   1.000
_cell.length_b   1.000
_cell.length_c   1.000
_cell.angle_alpha   90.00
_cell.angle_beta   90.00
_cell.angle_gamma   90.00
#
_symmetry.space_group_name_H-M   'P 1'
#
loop_
_entity.id
_entity.type
_entity.pdbx_description
1 polymer ?
#
loop_
_entity_poly.entity_id
_entity_poly.type
_entity_poly.pdbx_seq_one_letter_code
_entity_poly.pdbx_strand_id
1 'polypeptide(L)'
;MADDRVVAARFGVERAVAAEVLLDCQAFGWVTWSEFAGTGGWSLTEAGRAENERQLAAELAGLAELGGRAELGGLADLEEPAGEEESADIAGAEVVREAYGVFLSLNERLQRACTDWQIRPTAEDSLAFNDHSDPAWDGKVIDELTALGKALEAVSERLTSVLDRFQGYDTRFSAALGRVIAGDSSWVDRTGADSCHTVWFELHEDLIATLGLARGAELSVEN
;
A
#
# COMPACT_ATOMS: atom_id res chain seq x y z
N MET A 1 -14.84 -3.38 -0.48
CA MET A 1 -15.44 -4.53 0.25
C MET A 1 -14.74 -5.79 -0.21
N ALA A 2 -14.33 -6.67 0.69
CA ALA A 2 -13.68 -7.93 0.39
C ALA A 2 -14.46 -9.08 1.03
N ASP A 3 -14.65 -10.21 0.34
CA ASP A 3 -15.18 -11.40 0.95
C ASP A 3 -14.10 -12.17 1.74
N ASP A 4 -14.49 -13.16 2.53
CA ASP A 4 -13.58 -13.96 3.35
C ASP A 4 -12.54 -14.74 2.54
N ARG A 5 -12.82 -15.07 1.26
CA ARG A 5 -11.87 -15.74 0.36
C ARG A 5 -10.75 -14.78 -0.07
N VAL A 6 -11.14 -13.53 -0.40
CA VAL A 6 -10.17 -12.50 -0.78
C VAL A 6 -9.25 -12.20 0.41
N VAL A 7 -9.82 -12.07 1.62
CA VAL A 7 -9.03 -11.86 2.84
C VAL A 7 -8.10 -13.05 3.10
N ALA A 8 -8.61 -14.28 3.04
CA ALA A 8 -7.82 -15.49 3.24
C ALA A 8 -6.64 -15.59 2.25
N ALA A 9 -6.91 -15.35 0.96
CA ALA A 9 -5.89 -15.37 -0.09
C ALA A 9 -4.84 -14.27 0.11
N ARG A 10 -5.27 -13.09 0.57
CA ARG A 10 -4.38 -11.95 0.82
C ARG A 10 -3.35 -12.22 1.91
N PHE A 11 -3.77 -12.89 2.98
CA PHE A 11 -2.92 -13.16 4.14
C PHE A 11 -2.36 -14.59 4.16
N GLY A 12 -2.60 -15.41 3.12
CA GLY A 12 -2.10 -16.77 3.04
C GLY A 12 -2.62 -17.70 4.14
N VAL A 13 -3.85 -17.44 4.63
CA VAL A 13 -4.48 -18.22 5.70
C VAL A 13 -5.64 -19.05 5.18
N GLU A 14 -6.05 -20.07 5.95
CA GLU A 14 -7.24 -20.86 5.67
C GLU A 14 -8.49 -19.95 5.70
N ARG A 15 -9.44 -20.17 4.77
CA ARG A 15 -10.68 -19.39 4.69
C ARG A 15 -11.48 -19.42 6.00
N ALA A 16 -11.50 -20.55 6.69
CA ALA A 16 -12.19 -20.67 7.97
C ALA A 16 -11.59 -19.75 9.03
N VAL A 17 -10.26 -19.65 9.07
CA VAL A 17 -9.54 -18.75 9.99
C VAL A 17 -9.85 -17.29 9.66
N ALA A 18 -9.80 -16.91 8.39
CA ALA A 18 -10.15 -15.56 7.97
C ALA A 18 -11.60 -15.19 8.35
N ALA A 19 -12.54 -16.11 8.16
CA ALA A 19 -13.95 -15.91 8.53
C ALA A 19 -14.14 -15.73 10.04
N GLU A 20 -13.44 -16.50 10.87
CA GLU A 20 -13.48 -16.41 12.33
C GLU A 20 -12.94 -15.07 12.80
N VAL A 21 -11.77 -14.66 12.33
CA VAL A 21 -11.17 -13.35 12.65
C VAL A 21 -12.09 -12.19 12.22
N LEU A 22 -12.72 -12.27 11.05
CA LEU A 22 -13.65 -11.24 10.59
C LEU A 22 -14.92 -11.15 11.47
N LEU A 23 -15.42 -12.27 11.99
CA LEU A 23 -16.53 -12.29 12.94
C LEU A 23 -16.13 -11.68 14.29
N ASP A 24 -14.90 -11.94 14.77
CA ASP A 24 -14.38 -11.30 15.98
C ASP A 24 -14.23 -9.79 15.77
N CYS A 25 -13.66 -9.36 14.65
CA CYS A 25 -13.59 -7.95 14.29
C CYS A 25 -14.97 -7.28 14.19
N GLN A 26 -15.98 -8.02 13.72
CA GLN A 26 -17.37 -7.54 13.71
C GLN A 26 -17.93 -7.40 15.13
N ALA A 27 -17.65 -8.34 16.02
CA ALA A 27 -18.06 -8.28 17.41
C ALA A 27 -17.46 -7.07 18.15
N PHE A 28 -16.22 -6.66 17.80
CA PHE A 28 -15.62 -5.42 18.26
C PHE A 28 -16.17 -4.16 17.58
N GLY A 29 -16.99 -4.31 16.55
CA GLY A 29 -17.51 -3.20 15.77
C GLY A 29 -16.50 -2.58 14.80
N TRP A 30 -15.37 -3.26 14.52
CA TRP A 30 -14.33 -2.77 13.62
C TRP A 30 -14.64 -3.00 12.15
N VAL A 31 -15.37 -4.08 11.83
CA VAL A 31 -15.83 -4.36 10.46
C VAL A 31 -17.35 -4.55 10.44
N THR A 32 -17.93 -4.38 9.26
CA THR A 32 -19.34 -4.68 9.01
C THR A 32 -19.46 -5.47 7.72
N TRP A 33 -20.37 -6.44 7.72
CA TRP A 33 -20.78 -7.13 6.51
C TRP A 33 -21.90 -6.36 5.84
N SER A 34 -21.83 -6.19 4.55
CA SER A 34 -22.93 -5.63 3.76
C SER A 34 -23.06 -6.39 2.44
N GLU A 35 -24.32 -6.48 1.95
CA GLU A 35 -24.65 -7.12 0.69
C GLU A 35 -25.50 -6.14 -0.15
N PHE A 36 -25.11 -6.00 -1.41
CA PHE A 36 -25.86 -5.20 -2.37
C PHE A 36 -25.83 -5.90 -3.74
N ALA A 37 -27.00 -6.05 -4.36
CA ALA A 37 -27.17 -6.66 -5.70
C ALA A 37 -26.51 -8.05 -5.85
N GLY A 38 -26.56 -8.88 -4.79
CA GLY A 38 -25.97 -10.22 -4.79
C GLY A 38 -24.45 -10.26 -4.61
N THR A 39 -23.83 -9.11 -4.31
CA THR A 39 -22.39 -9.03 -3.97
C THR A 39 -22.28 -8.62 -2.50
N GLY A 40 -21.74 -9.51 -1.68
CA GLY A 40 -21.51 -9.27 -0.24
C GLY A 40 -20.03 -9.09 0.06
N GLY A 41 -19.72 -8.36 1.14
CA GLY A 41 -18.35 -8.19 1.58
C GLY A 41 -18.21 -7.42 2.88
N TRP A 42 -17.06 -7.57 3.47
CA TRP A 42 -16.62 -6.88 4.67
C TRP A 42 -16.06 -5.50 4.33
N SER A 43 -16.31 -4.55 5.18
CA SER A 43 -15.72 -3.22 5.12
C SER A 43 -15.41 -2.70 6.53
N LEU A 44 -14.34 -1.89 6.66
CA LEU A 44 -14.01 -1.23 7.91
C LEU A 44 -15.09 -0.21 8.28
N THR A 45 -15.47 -0.19 9.55
CA THR A 45 -16.24 0.89 10.16
C THR A 45 -15.33 2.09 10.48
N GLU A 46 -15.90 3.20 10.95
CA GLU A 46 -15.12 4.32 11.48
C GLU A 46 -14.27 3.87 12.70
N ALA A 47 -14.88 3.10 13.62
CA ALA A 47 -14.17 2.52 14.77
C ALA A 47 -13.05 1.56 14.33
N GLY A 48 -13.26 0.78 13.27
CA GLY A 48 -12.23 -0.12 12.72
C GLY A 48 -11.06 0.64 12.10
N ARG A 49 -11.32 1.76 11.44
CA ARG A 49 -10.24 2.63 10.92
C ARG A 49 -9.41 3.24 12.06
N ALA A 50 -10.08 3.79 13.06
CA ALA A 50 -9.40 4.36 14.22
C ALA A 50 -8.55 3.32 14.98
N GLU A 51 -9.08 2.09 15.14
CA GLU A 51 -8.33 0.99 15.78
C GLU A 51 -7.13 0.56 14.92
N ASN A 52 -7.29 0.46 13.59
CA ASN A 52 -6.20 0.16 12.68
C ASN A 52 -5.08 1.21 12.79
N GLU A 53 -5.42 2.50 12.75
CA GLU A 53 -4.47 3.60 12.92
C GLU A 53 -3.74 3.52 14.27
N ARG A 54 -4.46 3.20 15.34
CA ARG A 54 -3.87 3.01 16.67
C ARG A 54 -2.88 1.84 16.72
N GLN A 55 -3.23 0.70 16.09
CA GLN A 55 -2.35 -0.48 16.01
C GLN A 55 -1.11 -0.19 15.18
N LEU A 56 -1.25 0.48 14.03
CA LEU A 56 -0.14 0.86 13.17
C LEU A 56 0.82 1.84 13.87
N ALA A 57 0.28 2.81 14.60
CA ALA A 57 1.08 3.73 15.41
C ALA A 57 1.84 3.00 16.54
N ALA A 58 1.19 2.03 17.20
CA ALA A 58 1.83 1.22 18.23
C ALA A 58 2.90 0.28 17.64
N GLU A 59 2.68 -0.27 16.45
CA GLU A 59 3.68 -1.08 15.74
C GLU A 59 4.91 -0.25 15.39
N LEU A 60 4.70 0.96 14.85
CA LEU A 60 5.79 1.88 14.52
C LEU A 60 6.57 2.33 15.77
N ALA A 61 5.88 2.56 16.89
CA ALA A 61 6.51 2.87 18.18
C ALA A 61 7.26 1.66 18.78
N GLY A 62 6.71 0.44 18.63
CA GLY A 62 7.34 -0.79 19.14
C GLY A 62 8.62 -1.19 18.40
N LEU A 63 8.82 -0.75 17.15
CA LEU A 63 10.10 -0.89 16.46
C LEU A 63 11.24 -0.17 17.19
N ALA A 64 10.91 0.91 17.83
CA ALA A 64 11.73 1.71 18.67
C ALA A 64 12.32 0.93 19.85
N GLU A 65 11.46 0.22 20.59
CA GLU A 65 11.88 -0.55 21.77
C GLU A 65 12.73 -1.78 21.42
N LEU A 66 12.56 -2.36 20.22
CA LEU A 66 13.32 -3.54 19.76
C LEU A 66 14.71 -3.18 19.25
N GLY A 67 14.91 -2.03 18.62
CA GLY A 67 16.21 -1.53 18.18
C GLY A 67 17.14 -1.26 19.36
N GLY A 68 16.65 -0.63 20.43
CA GLY A 68 17.40 -0.37 21.66
C GLY A 68 17.80 -1.64 22.44
N ARG A 69 17.09 -2.75 22.25
CA ARG A 69 17.33 -3.99 22.99
C ARG A 69 18.34 -4.93 22.31
N ALA A 70 18.54 -4.81 21.01
CA ALA A 70 19.49 -5.63 20.26
C ALA A 70 20.96 -5.22 20.53
N GLU A 71 21.22 -3.97 20.90
CA GLU A 71 22.56 -3.49 21.24
C GLU A 71 22.98 -3.77 22.70
N LEU A 72 22.03 -4.07 23.60
CA LEU A 72 22.33 -4.38 25.00
C LEU A 72 22.75 -5.82 25.30
N GLY A 73 22.84 -6.70 24.28
CA GLY A 73 23.25 -8.11 24.40
C GLY A 73 24.74 -8.36 24.50
N GLY A 74 25.59 -7.35 24.47
CA GLY A 74 27.03 -7.51 24.53
C GLY A 74 27.74 -6.38 25.25
N LEU A 75 28.17 -6.63 26.49
CA LEU A 75 29.03 -5.84 27.36
C LEU A 75 28.30 -5.12 28.50
N ALA A 76 28.20 -5.83 29.61
CA ALA A 76 28.10 -5.19 30.95
C ALA A 76 29.42 -4.49 31.27
N ASP A 77 29.32 -3.28 31.86
CA ASP A 77 30.33 -2.38 32.34
C ASP A 77 30.84 -1.34 31.34
N LEU A 78 30.18 -0.18 31.36
CA LEU A 78 30.75 1.16 31.33
C LEU A 78 29.60 2.21 31.35
N GLU A 79 29.80 3.28 32.12
CA GLU A 79 28.85 4.34 32.46
C GLU A 79 28.23 5.03 31.21
N GLU A 80 26.91 5.24 31.26
CA GLU A 80 26.03 5.84 30.28
C GLU A 80 26.32 7.32 29.99
N PRO A 81 26.25 7.79 28.72
CA PRO A 81 25.69 9.10 28.43
C PRO A 81 24.24 8.94 27.91
N ALA A 82 23.32 9.51 28.69
CA ALA A 82 21.92 9.66 28.29
C ALA A 82 21.82 10.44 26.94
N GLY A 83 21.48 9.77 25.84
CA GLY A 83 21.31 10.42 24.55
C GLY A 83 21.18 9.51 23.32
N GLU A 84 21.41 8.20 23.43
CA GLU A 84 21.43 7.30 22.26
C GLU A 84 20.13 6.50 22.03
N GLU A 85 19.25 6.44 23.04
CA GLU A 85 17.96 5.73 22.93
C GLU A 85 16.96 6.44 22.00
N GLU A 86 17.05 7.78 21.90
CA GLU A 86 16.18 8.61 21.03
C GLU A 86 16.52 8.47 19.54
N SER A 87 17.73 7.98 19.21
CA SER A 87 18.22 7.89 17.83
C SER A 87 17.68 6.67 17.03
N ALA A 88 17.41 5.54 17.69
CA ALA A 88 16.92 4.33 17.01
C ALA A 88 15.41 4.42 16.70
N ASP A 89 14.65 5.11 17.55
CA ASP A 89 13.22 5.38 17.42
C ASP A 89 12.90 6.23 16.19
N ILE A 90 13.76 7.21 15.97
CA ILE A 90 13.70 8.11 14.83
C ILE A 90 13.99 7.33 13.54
N ALA A 91 14.85 6.31 13.58
CA ALA A 91 15.33 5.59 12.39
C ALA A 91 14.22 4.82 11.65
N GLY A 92 13.36 4.06 12.33
CA GLY A 92 12.30 3.27 11.67
C GLY A 92 11.20 4.14 11.06
N ALA A 93 10.70 5.12 11.82
CA ALA A 93 9.71 6.08 11.33
C ALA A 93 10.28 6.97 10.22
N GLU A 94 11.58 7.30 10.29
CA GLU A 94 12.25 8.08 9.25
C GLU A 94 12.38 7.30 7.94
N VAL A 95 12.73 6.01 8.00
CA VAL A 95 12.75 5.13 6.82
C VAL A 95 11.39 5.09 6.14
N VAL A 96 10.28 4.94 6.89
CA VAL A 96 8.93 4.96 6.33
C VAL A 96 8.60 6.33 5.72
N ARG A 97 8.97 7.42 6.39
CA ARG A 97 8.72 8.79 5.91
C ARG A 97 9.49 9.11 4.63
N GLU A 98 10.78 8.72 4.58
CA GLU A 98 11.59 8.86 3.37
C GLU A 98 11.07 8.01 2.20
N ALA A 99 10.69 6.74 2.48
CA ALA A 99 10.08 5.87 1.49
C ALA A 99 8.77 6.46 0.95
N TYR A 100 7.95 7.06 1.83
CA TYR A 100 6.74 7.77 1.45
C TYR A 100 7.03 8.98 0.56
N GLY A 101 8.05 9.78 0.87
CA GLY A 101 8.47 10.90 0.03
C GLY A 101 8.85 10.48 -1.39
N VAL A 102 9.58 9.37 -1.53
CA VAL A 102 9.89 8.76 -2.84
C VAL A 102 8.61 8.27 -3.51
N PHE A 103 7.74 7.57 -2.76
CA PHE A 103 6.48 7.03 -3.28
C PHE A 103 5.57 8.13 -3.84
N LEU A 104 5.48 9.30 -3.24
CA LEU A 104 4.63 10.41 -3.72
C LEU A 104 4.99 10.83 -5.15
N SER A 105 6.27 10.94 -5.48
CA SER A 105 6.70 11.27 -6.84
C SER A 105 6.35 10.19 -7.86
N LEU A 106 6.39 8.92 -7.44
CA LEU A 106 5.97 7.79 -8.25
C LEU A 106 4.44 7.73 -8.38
N ASN A 107 3.71 8.12 -7.33
CA ASN A 107 2.25 8.15 -7.32
C ASN A 107 1.68 9.13 -8.37
N GLU A 108 2.28 10.30 -8.54
CA GLU A 108 1.91 11.24 -9.61
C GLU A 108 2.10 10.63 -11.01
N ARG A 109 3.17 9.87 -11.19
CA ARG A 109 3.46 9.17 -12.44
C ARG A 109 2.44 8.07 -12.71
N LEU A 110 2.07 7.28 -11.69
CA LEU A 110 1.03 6.26 -11.82
C LEU A 110 -0.33 6.86 -12.17
N GLN A 111 -0.74 7.94 -11.48
CA GLN A 111 -1.99 8.62 -11.78
C GLN A 111 -2.05 9.09 -13.23
N ARG A 112 -0.94 9.60 -13.74
CA ARG A 112 -0.80 10.02 -15.13
C ARG A 112 -0.90 8.83 -16.08
N ALA A 113 -0.20 7.73 -15.79
CA ALA A 113 -0.26 6.50 -16.57
C ALA A 113 -1.68 5.91 -16.60
N CYS A 114 -2.41 5.89 -15.48
CA CYS A 114 -3.81 5.47 -15.43
C CYS A 114 -4.73 6.41 -16.22
N THR A 115 -4.47 7.72 -16.19
CA THR A 115 -5.21 8.70 -17.00
C THR A 115 -4.96 8.45 -18.49
N ASP A 116 -3.71 8.30 -18.91
CA ASP A 116 -3.34 8.02 -20.30
C ASP A 116 -3.84 6.65 -20.78
N TRP A 117 -4.05 5.72 -19.85
CA TRP A 117 -4.68 4.43 -20.14
C TRP A 117 -6.15 4.59 -20.50
N GLN A 118 -6.88 5.44 -19.78
CA GLN A 118 -8.32 5.65 -19.98
C GLN A 118 -8.62 6.71 -21.03
N ILE A 119 -7.76 7.70 -21.19
CA ILE A 119 -7.97 8.88 -22.03
C ILE A 119 -6.84 8.99 -23.05
N ARG A 120 -7.19 9.08 -24.33
CA ARG A 120 -6.26 9.39 -25.41
C ARG A 120 -6.77 10.62 -26.16
N PRO A 121 -6.23 11.83 -25.88
CA PRO A 121 -6.66 13.06 -26.51
C PRO A 121 -6.57 13.02 -28.03
N THR A 122 -7.59 13.55 -28.70
CA THR A 122 -7.61 13.76 -30.15
C THR A 122 -7.61 15.27 -30.47
N ALA A 123 -7.54 15.62 -31.74
CA ALA A 123 -7.61 17.03 -32.16
C ALA A 123 -8.99 17.65 -31.88
N GLU A 124 -10.03 16.84 -31.84
CA GLU A 124 -11.43 17.23 -31.68
C GLU A 124 -11.90 17.13 -30.21
N ASP A 125 -11.30 16.24 -29.41
CA ASP A 125 -11.69 15.97 -28.01
C ASP A 125 -10.47 15.67 -27.15
N SER A 126 -10.18 16.56 -26.21
CA SER A 126 -9.08 16.42 -25.27
C SER A 126 -9.33 15.36 -24.18
N LEU A 127 -10.57 14.88 -24.03
CA LEU A 127 -10.99 13.87 -23.06
C LEU A 127 -11.52 12.61 -23.77
N ALA A 128 -11.14 12.39 -25.03
CA ALA A 128 -11.55 11.21 -25.78
C ALA A 128 -11.13 9.95 -25.05
N PHE A 129 -12.07 9.01 -24.91
CA PHE A 129 -11.81 7.72 -24.31
C PHE A 129 -10.77 6.95 -25.13
N ASN A 130 -9.82 6.30 -24.47
CA ASN A 130 -8.85 5.43 -25.14
C ASN A 130 -9.53 4.11 -25.52
N ASP A 131 -9.71 3.89 -26.81
CA ASP A 131 -10.31 2.67 -27.38
C ASP A 131 -9.29 1.53 -27.58
N HIS A 132 -8.04 1.76 -27.15
CA HIS A 132 -6.90 0.83 -27.30
C HIS A 132 -6.60 0.44 -28.74
N SER A 133 -6.98 1.26 -29.72
CA SER A 133 -6.69 1.03 -31.14
C SER A 133 -5.29 1.47 -31.56
N ASP A 134 -4.57 2.19 -30.69
CA ASP A 134 -3.20 2.65 -30.92
C ASP A 134 -2.19 1.91 -30.02
N PRO A 135 -1.53 0.85 -30.53
CA PRO A 135 -0.56 0.08 -29.76
C PRO A 135 0.67 0.88 -29.33
N ALA A 136 0.98 2.00 -30.03
CA ALA A 136 2.11 2.83 -29.65
C ALA A 136 1.78 3.74 -28.46
N TRP A 137 0.51 4.15 -28.30
CA TRP A 137 0.03 4.85 -27.12
C TRP A 137 0.00 3.90 -25.92
N ASP A 138 -0.65 2.76 -26.04
CA ASP A 138 -0.74 1.76 -24.96
C ASP A 138 0.64 1.25 -24.54
N GLY A 139 1.54 1.04 -25.51
CA GLY A 139 2.92 0.65 -25.25
C GLY A 139 3.68 1.62 -24.35
N LYS A 140 3.51 2.93 -24.51
CA LYS A 140 4.12 3.94 -23.63
C LYS A 140 3.61 3.84 -22.19
N VAL A 141 2.32 3.58 -22.02
CA VAL A 141 1.74 3.39 -20.68
C VAL A 141 2.30 2.13 -20.02
N ILE A 142 2.40 1.03 -20.76
CA ILE A 142 2.97 -0.24 -20.27
C ILE A 142 4.46 -0.08 -19.92
N ASP A 143 5.23 0.67 -20.72
CA ASP A 143 6.63 0.99 -20.43
C ASP A 143 6.75 1.81 -19.14
N GLU A 144 5.86 2.79 -18.94
CA GLU A 144 5.81 3.59 -17.71
C GLU A 144 5.45 2.74 -16.49
N LEU A 145 4.41 1.88 -16.59
CA LEU A 145 4.06 0.93 -15.53
C LEU A 145 5.22 -0.03 -15.21
N THR A 146 5.99 -0.44 -16.21
CA THR A 146 7.17 -1.28 -16.03
C THR A 146 8.27 -0.54 -15.26
N ALA A 147 8.50 0.74 -15.56
CA ALA A 147 9.46 1.56 -14.84
C ALA A 147 9.01 1.81 -13.38
N LEU A 148 7.70 2.02 -13.17
CA LEU A 148 7.10 2.17 -11.84
C LEU A 148 7.22 0.88 -11.03
N GLY A 149 7.00 -0.29 -11.63
CA GLY A 149 7.17 -1.58 -10.96
C GLY A 149 8.59 -1.78 -10.41
N LYS A 150 9.62 -1.44 -11.20
CA LYS A 150 11.02 -1.48 -10.74
C LYS A 150 11.33 -0.49 -9.62
N ALA A 151 10.74 0.72 -9.67
CA ALA A 151 10.92 1.68 -8.60
C ALA A 151 10.20 1.24 -7.32
N LEU A 152 9.05 0.58 -7.46
CA LEU A 152 8.29 0.02 -6.34
C LEU A 152 9.06 -1.10 -5.61
N GLU A 153 9.83 -1.93 -6.32
CA GLU A 153 10.69 -2.95 -5.69
C GLU A 153 11.62 -2.31 -4.64
N ALA A 154 12.30 -1.22 -4.99
CA ALA A 154 13.21 -0.53 -4.07
C ALA A 154 12.47 0.14 -2.89
N VAL A 155 11.28 0.69 -3.11
CA VAL A 155 10.43 1.25 -2.04
C VAL A 155 9.98 0.13 -1.10
N SER A 156 9.48 -0.99 -1.64
CA SER A 156 9.02 -2.14 -0.86
C SER A 156 10.15 -2.75 -0.04
N GLU A 157 11.36 -2.89 -0.60
CA GLU A 157 12.53 -3.39 0.11
C GLU A 157 12.87 -2.51 1.32
N ARG A 158 12.85 -1.17 1.17
CA ARG A 158 13.07 -0.26 2.28
C ARG A 158 12.00 -0.36 3.35
N LEU A 159 10.74 -0.41 2.96
CA LEU A 159 9.62 -0.51 3.89
C LEU A 159 9.64 -1.84 4.66
N THR A 160 9.92 -2.94 3.97
CA THR A 160 10.00 -4.28 4.60
C THR A 160 11.21 -4.45 5.51
N SER A 161 12.26 -3.64 5.34
CA SER A 161 13.40 -3.65 6.28
C SER A 161 13.03 -3.19 7.68
N VAL A 162 11.90 -2.47 7.84
CA VAL A 162 11.43 -1.96 9.12
C VAL A 162 10.07 -2.54 9.53
N LEU A 163 9.19 -2.87 8.58
CA LEU A 163 7.84 -3.38 8.83
C LEU A 163 7.48 -4.50 7.85
N ASP A 164 7.48 -5.74 8.32
CA ASP A 164 7.20 -6.94 7.51
C ASP A 164 5.86 -6.88 6.76
N ARG A 165 4.87 -6.16 7.28
CA ARG A 165 3.54 -6.05 6.68
C ARG A 165 3.53 -5.36 5.31
N PHE A 166 4.57 -4.61 4.97
CA PHE A 166 4.74 -4.03 3.63
C PHE A 166 5.22 -5.04 2.58
N GLN A 167 5.44 -6.29 2.98
CA GLN A 167 5.85 -7.35 2.06
C GLN A 167 4.78 -7.65 1.01
N GLY A 168 5.20 -7.87 -0.22
CA GLY A 168 4.39 -8.40 -1.30
C GLY A 168 3.65 -7.37 -2.17
N TYR A 169 3.76 -6.07 -1.91
CA TYR A 169 3.18 -5.04 -2.78
C TYR A 169 3.84 -5.02 -4.16
N ASP A 170 5.17 -5.10 -4.22
CA ASP A 170 5.97 -5.22 -5.43
C ASP A 170 5.61 -6.48 -6.24
N THR A 171 5.51 -7.60 -5.58
CA THR A 171 5.18 -8.90 -6.20
C THR A 171 3.77 -8.89 -6.78
N ARG A 172 2.80 -8.32 -6.07
CA ARG A 172 1.41 -8.20 -6.54
C ARG A 172 1.31 -7.25 -7.72
N PHE A 173 1.99 -6.10 -7.66
CA PHE A 173 2.04 -5.16 -8.77
C PHE A 173 2.65 -5.80 -10.02
N SER A 174 3.78 -6.49 -9.86
CA SER A 174 4.47 -7.19 -10.94
C SER A 174 3.62 -8.32 -11.54
N ALA A 175 2.84 -9.04 -10.72
CA ALA A 175 1.91 -10.05 -11.21
C ALA A 175 0.77 -9.44 -12.03
N ALA A 176 0.22 -8.30 -11.60
CA ALA A 176 -0.79 -7.55 -12.37
C ALA A 176 -0.23 -7.07 -13.71
N LEU A 177 0.94 -6.42 -13.67
CA LEU A 177 1.63 -5.94 -14.87
C LEU A 177 1.95 -7.08 -15.86
N GLY A 178 2.37 -8.24 -15.35
CA GLY A 178 2.60 -9.43 -16.16
C GLY A 178 1.35 -9.86 -16.94
N ARG A 179 0.15 -9.71 -16.38
CA ARG A 179 -1.12 -9.98 -17.06
C ARG A 179 -1.43 -8.92 -18.11
N VAL A 180 -1.16 -7.65 -17.85
CA VAL A 180 -1.28 -6.57 -18.84
C VAL A 180 -0.40 -6.86 -20.05
N ILE A 181 0.87 -7.21 -19.82
CA ILE A 181 1.83 -7.55 -20.88
C ILE A 181 1.39 -8.80 -21.64
N ALA A 182 0.74 -9.76 -20.99
CA ALA A 182 0.18 -10.94 -21.62
C ALA A 182 -1.12 -10.68 -22.43
N GLY A 183 -1.61 -9.42 -22.46
CA GLY A 183 -2.76 -8.98 -23.26
C GLY A 183 -4.07 -8.84 -22.49
N ASP A 184 -4.09 -9.05 -21.16
CA ASP A 184 -5.27 -8.75 -20.32
C ASP A 184 -5.18 -7.31 -19.80
N SER A 185 -5.55 -6.38 -20.67
CA SER A 185 -5.48 -4.93 -20.46
C SER A 185 -6.29 -4.46 -19.23
N SER A 186 -7.31 -5.22 -18.82
CA SER A 186 -8.15 -4.88 -17.67
C SER A 186 -7.36 -4.85 -16.33
N TRP A 187 -6.16 -5.45 -16.29
CA TRP A 187 -5.34 -5.48 -15.08
C TRP A 187 -4.56 -4.19 -14.80
N VAL A 188 -4.70 -3.17 -15.62
CA VAL A 188 -4.19 -1.83 -15.28
C VAL A 188 -4.99 -1.22 -14.14
N ASP A 189 -6.33 -1.19 -14.24
CA ASP A 189 -7.20 -0.42 -13.34
C ASP A 189 -8.48 -1.15 -12.89
N ARG A 190 -8.59 -2.45 -13.16
CA ARG A 190 -9.75 -3.26 -12.79
C ARG A 190 -10.03 -3.17 -11.29
N THR A 191 -11.26 -2.84 -10.93
CA THR A 191 -11.74 -2.83 -9.54
C THR A 191 -12.05 -4.25 -9.04
N GLY A 192 -11.84 -4.49 -7.74
CA GLY A 192 -12.16 -5.79 -7.12
C GLY A 192 -11.17 -6.92 -7.43
N ALA A 193 -9.99 -6.57 -7.96
CA ALA A 193 -8.87 -7.47 -8.19
C ALA A 193 -7.56 -6.73 -7.89
N ASP A 194 -6.47 -7.47 -7.73
CA ASP A 194 -5.12 -6.93 -7.57
C ASP A 194 -4.58 -6.34 -8.88
N SER A 195 -5.27 -5.35 -9.44
CA SER A 195 -4.76 -4.60 -10.60
C SER A 195 -3.59 -3.69 -10.21
N CYS A 196 -2.83 -3.19 -11.18
CA CYS A 196 -1.74 -2.24 -10.91
C CYS A 196 -2.23 -1.05 -10.07
N HIS A 197 -3.35 -0.45 -10.44
CA HIS A 197 -3.94 0.66 -9.70
C HIS A 197 -4.39 0.27 -8.29
N THR A 198 -5.06 -0.89 -8.12
CA THR A 198 -5.56 -1.32 -6.81
C THR A 198 -4.42 -1.60 -5.83
N VAL A 199 -3.38 -2.33 -6.24
CA VAL A 199 -2.21 -2.63 -5.40
C VAL A 199 -1.50 -1.35 -4.97
N TRP A 200 -1.35 -0.41 -5.89
CA TRP A 200 -0.72 0.88 -5.61
C TRP A 200 -1.53 1.72 -4.63
N PHE A 201 -2.84 1.78 -4.83
CA PHE A 201 -3.75 2.48 -3.93
C PHE A 201 -3.71 1.91 -2.51
N GLU A 202 -3.69 0.58 -2.37
CA GLU A 202 -3.60 -0.06 -1.07
C GLU A 202 -2.27 0.27 -0.36
N LEU A 203 -1.14 0.28 -1.06
CA LEU A 203 0.13 0.71 -0.48
C LEU A 203 0.09 2.17 -0.03
N HIS A 204 -0.52 3.05 -0.83
CA HIS A 204 -0.68 4.45 -0.47
C HIS A 204 -1.48 4.61 0.84
N GLU A 205 -2.60 3.93 0.94
CA GLU A 205 -3.44 3.93 2.15
C GLU A 205 -2.68 3.39 3.38
N ASP A 206 -1.92 2.31 3.20
CA ASP A 206 -1.09 1.75 4.25
C ASP A 206 -0.02 2.74 4.74
N LEU A 207 0.64 3.46 3.83
CA LEU A 207 1.64 4.47 4.16
C LEU A 207 1.02 5.65 4.92
N ILE A 208 -0.10 6.18 4.44
CA ILE A 208 -0.85 7.26 5.10
C ILE A 208 -1.26 6.85 6.51
N ALA A 209 -1.87 5.67 6.65
CA ALA A 209 -2.32 5.16 7.95
C ALA A 209 -1.15 4.93 8.93
N THR A 210 -0.01 4.41 8.43
CA THR A 210 1.20 4.20 9.24
C THR A 210 1.77 5.49 9.78
N LEU A 211 1.81 6.53 8.94
CA LEU A 211 2.36 7.82 9.30
C LEU A 211 1.36 8.72 10.06
N GLY A 212 0.12 8.26 10.26
CA GLY A 212 -0.94 9.03 10.89
C GLY A 212 -1.32 10.30 10.13
N LEU A 213 -1.15 10.29 8.79
CA LEU A 213 -1.44 11.44 7.95
C LEU A 213 -2.93 11.52 7.63
N ALA A 214 -3.49 12.73 7.63
CA ALA A 214 -4.84 12.95 7.15
C ALA A 214 -4.85 12.98 5.62
N ARG A 215 -5.82 12.29 4.99
CA ARG A 215 -6.01 12.35 3.53
C ARG A 215 -6.14 13.81 3.08
N GLY A 216 -5.39 14.18 2.06
CA GLY A 216 -5.37 15.55 1.51
C GLY A 216 -4.43 16.52 2.23
N ALA A 217 -3.74 16.11 3.30
CA ALA A 217 -2.65 16.89 3.90
C ALA A 217 -1.32 16.77 3.12
N GLU A 218 -1.30 15.92 2.10
CA GLU A 218 -0.12 15.58 1.28
C GLU A 218 0.45 16.77 0.50
N LEU A 219 -0.37 17.79 0.25
CA LEU A 219 0.02 19.01 -0.47
C LEU A 219 0.75 20.04 0.38
N SER A 220 1.00 19.76 1.67
CA SER A 220 1.56 20.73 2.63
C SER A 220 3.02 20.49 2.98
N VAL A 221 3.72 19.55 2.35
CA VAL A 221 5.14 19.23 2.64
C VAL A 221 6.10 19.93 1.67
N GLU A 222 5.60 20.84 0.83
CA GLU A 222 6.44 21.76 0.07
C GLU A 222 6.58 23.10 0.82
N ASN A 223 7.60 23.21 1.69
CA ASN A 223 8.46 24.38 1.85
C ASN A 223 9.59 24.12 2.83
#